data_e38378a1a909b589e5d4c2a90850d81a
#
_entry.id   e38378a1a909b589e5d4c2a90850d81a
#
_cell.length_a   1.000
_cell.length_b   1.000
_cell.length_c   1.000
_cell.angle_alpha   90.00
_cell.angle_beta   90.00
_cell.angle_gamma   90.00
#
_symmetry.space_group_name_H-M   'P 1'
#
loop_
_entity.id
_entity.type
_entity.pdbx_description
1 polymer ?
#
loop_
_entity_poly.entity_id
_entity_poly.type
_entity_poly.pdbx_seq_one_letter_code
_entity_poly.pdbx_strand_id
1 'polypeptide(L)'
;MNRTMRVEHISVGGVRPGEIVVATAITHSERGTVGSPAAPLLAAALGRGEPDPGGRRIRLHPMDGTAEASGAGEAVLVMASYLEPDGRPVGLGAAAHSDDRAAVDICGKLVAQWAGLLRSRRLLVAAPEPDCTGARAGVEAALRAAREARRDVPVYMYGRPVAAADRIARLTEAGVAFADDLDAVPDSAVVVFPPHGVPLPVRAEAAARGLEVVDTTCPLAALAHRDVEAYAHRGDTVVLMTGARDTAGEWISVSQAPESVLTLHDAAQASELQRFGVDPERLSLVVQPGISVDEAAGMITALRERYPRVRGQHYDALCYAATDRAAAVRSVAEAADVTLVLGAADDPDAGHLEAEAAAGGRAVRRLAASGDLTAAWLTGVNAIGVVPARSAPGALLPQVLDALAGLGPLSVTHREVRTGPRPGADGAGPGFSALPGGAVVDA
;
A
#
# COMPACT_ATOMS: atom_id res chain seq x y z
N MET A 1 14.66 24.52 18.02
CA MET A 1 13.59 25.03 18.90
C MET A 1 13.64 24.26 20.21
N ASN A 2 13.88 24.97 21.32
CA ASN A 2 13.88 24.35 22.65
C ASN A 2 12.41 24.16 23.09
N ARG A 3 11.84 22.98 22.85
CA ARG A 3 10.53 22.65 23.38
C ARG A 3 10.71 22.15 24.81
N THR A 4 10.16 22.88 25.77
CA THR A 4 10.15 22.45 27.15
C THR A 4 9.19 21.29 27.28
N MET A 5 9.71 20.08 27.31
CA MET A 5 8.96 18.89 27.69
C MET A 5 8.79 18.91 29.21
N ARG A 6 7.57 18.73 29.68
CA ARG A 6 7.30 18.51 31.12
C ARG A 6 6.94 17.05 31.30
N VAL A 7 7.60 16.46 32.31
CA VAL A 7 7.21 15.17 32.88
C VAL A 7 6.52 15.44 34.19
N GLU A 8 5.33 14.95 34.33
CA GLU A 8 4.45 15.24 35.49
C GLU A 8 3.85 13.94 36.01
N HIS A 9 3.56 13.94 37.32
CA HIS A 9 2.84 12.89 38.03
C HIS A 9 1.54 13.50 38.51
N ILE A 10 0.40 12.98 38.07
CA ILE A 10 -0.92 13.53 38.37
C ILE A 10 -1.75 12.45 39.03
N SER A 11 -2.45 12.81 40.10
CA SER A 11 -3.44 11.92 40.73
C SER A 11 -4.66 11.82 39.82
N VAL A 12 -5.10 10.60 39.51
CA VAL A 12 -6.25 10.31 38.64
C VAL A 12 -7.10 9.19 39.24
N GLY A 13 -8.35 9.15 38.86
CA GLY A 13 -9.25 8.05 39.25
C GLY A 13 -9.38 7.00 38.13
N GLY A 14 -10.12 5.92 38.39
CA GLY A 14 -10.60 4.97 37.39
C GLY A 14 -9.60 3.90 36.93
N VAL A 15 -8.49 3.72 37.65
CA VAL A 15 -7.53 2.62 37.44
C VAL A 15 -7.69 1.57 38.51
N ARG A 16 -7.88 0.32 38.15
CA ARG A 16 -8.04 -0.79 39.08
C ARG A 16 -6.68 -1.40 39.42
N PRO A 17 -6.56 -1.97 40.66
CA PRO A 17 -5.39 -2.78 40.97
C PRO A 17 -5.15 -3.87 39.93
N GLY A 18 -3.88 -4.07 39.50
CA GLY A 18 -3.53 -5.03 38.46
C GLY A 18 -3.77 -4.55 37.03
N GLU A 19 -4.10 -3.27 36.83
CA GLU A 19 -4.21 -2.66 35.49
C GLU A 19 -3.11 -1.60 35.27
N ILE A 20 -2.67 -1.48 34.02
CA ILE A 20 -1.97 -0.31 33.48
C ILE A 20 -2.86 0.33 32.43
N VAL A 21 -3.17 1.60 32.56
CA VAL A 21 -3.97 2.36 31.60
C VAL A 21 -3.05 3.25 30.79
N VAL A 22 -2.99 3.06 29.48
CA VAL A 22 -2.33 3.99 28.57
C VAL A 22 -3.34 5.05 28.14
N ALA A 23 -3.02 6.32 28.36
CA ALA A 23 -3.94 7.41 28.10
C ALA A 23 -4.07 7.72 26.60
N THR A 24 -5.29 7.70 26.07
CA THR A 24 -5.58 8.13 24.69
C THR A 24 -5.79 9.64 24.58
N ALA A 25 -6.21 10.26 25.67
CA ALA A 25 -6.29 11.70 25.88
C ALA A 25 -6.20 11.98 27.38
N ILE A 26 -5.74 13.15 27.77
CA ILE A 26 -5.59 13.55 29.19
C ILE A 26 -6.24 14.92 29.33
N THR A 27 -7.25 15.04 30.21
CA THR A 27 -7.76 16.34 30.61
C THR A 27 -6.83 16.89 31.71
N HIS A 28 -6.16 18.02 31.41
CA HIS A 28 -5.17 18.64 32.28
C HIS A 28 -5.68 19.99 32.80
N SER A 29 -5.50 20.29 34.07
CA SER A 29 -6.01 21.50 34.70
C SER A 29 -5.53 22.80 34.03
N GLU A 30 -4.27 22.86 33.60
CA GLU A 30 -3.66 24.06 33.01
C GLU A 30 -3.67 24.04 31.47
N ARG A 31 -3.69 22.84 30.83
CA ARG A 31 -3.49 22.69 29.37
C ARG A 31 -4.75 22.28 28.60
N GLY A 32 -5.84 22.04 29.32
CA GLY A 32 -7.06 21.50 28.70
C GLY A 32 -6.84 20.05 28.26
N THR A 33 -7.40 19.68 27.11
CA THR A 33 -7.29 18.32 26.59
C THR A 33 -5.96 18.12 25.87
N VAL A 34 -5.09 17.28 26.41
CA VAL A 34 -3.83 16.83 25.81
C VAL A 34 -4.11 15.57 25.02
N GLY A 35 -4.00 15.63 23.70
CA GLY A 35 -4.14 14.47 22.82
C GLY A 35 -2.96 13.51 22.96
N SER A 36 -3.21 12.20 22.84
CA SER A 36 -2.17 11.17 22.92
C SER A 36 -2.23 10.20 21.72
N PRO A 37 -1.95 10.68 20.50
CA PRO A 37 -2.06 9.84 19.29
C PRO A 37 -1.11 8.64 19.28
N ALA A 38 0.02 8.73 20.00
CA ALA A 38 0.96 7.62 20.14
C ALA A 38 0.55 6.57 21.19
N ALA A 39 -0.60 6.72 21.86
CA ALA A 39 -1.06 5.75 22.85
C ALA A 39 -1.08 4.29 22.36
N PRO A 40 -1.49 3.98 21.11
CA PRO A 40 -1.43 2.62 20.59
C PRO A 40 0.00 2.04 20.57
N LEU A 41 1.01 2.86 20.34
CA LEU A 41 2.42 2.43 20.35
C LEU A 41 2.87 2.03 21.77
N LEU A 42 2.50 2.83 22.76
CA LEU A 42 2.82 2.57 24.15
C LEU A 42 2.14 1.30 24.67
N ALA A 43 0.86 1.12 24.32
CA ALA A 43 0.11 -0.08 24.69
C ALA A 43 0.70 -1.34 24.03
N ALA A 44 1.05 -1.26 22.75
CA ALA A 44 1.68 -2.36 22.03
C ALA A 44 3.09 -2.68 22.58
N ALA A 45 3.87 -1.68 22.98
CA ALA A 45 5.17 -1.88 23.64
C ALA A 45 5.02 -2.66 24.94
N LEU A 46 4.08 -2.30 25.81
CA LEU A 46 3.75 -3.08 27.01
C LEU A 46 3.31 -4.50 26.67
N GLY A 47 2.49 -4.67 25.61
CA GLY A 47 2.05 -5.98 25.15
C GLY A 47 3.20 -6.89 24.69
N ARG A 48 4.29 -6.30 24.19
CA ARG A 48 5.53 -7.01 23.85
C ARG A 48 6.50 -7.20 25.04
N GLY A 49 6.16 -6.66 26.22
CA GLY A 49 7.03 -6.69 27.37
C GLY A 49 8.15 -5.62 27.35
N GLU A 50 7.89 -4.46 26.74
CA GLU A 50 8.85 -3.34 26.55
C GLU A 50 8.39 -2.02 27.18
N PRO A 51 8.42 -1.82 28.51
CA PRO A 51 8.86 -2.74 29.57
C PRO A 51 7.84 -3.83 29.91
N ASP A 52 8.29 -4.91 30.55
CA ASP A 52 7.43 -6.01 31.00
C ASP A 52 6.33 -5.50 31.95
N PRO A 53 5.05 -5.65 31.65
CA PRO A 53 3.96 -5.20 32.51
C PRO A 53 3.77 -6.07 33.77
N GLY A 54 4.54 -7.16 33.91
CA GLY A 54 4.46 -8.03 35.10
C GLY A 54 3.10 -8.70 35.26
N GLY A 55 2.48 -9.16 34.16
CA GLY A 55 1.18 -9.83 34.15
C GLY A 55 -0.03 -8.90 34.34
N ARG A 56 0.16 -7.58 34.35
CA ARG A 56 -0.93 -6.61 34.48
C ARG A 56 -1.73 -6.47 33.20
N ARG A 57 -3.02 -6.18 33.35
CA ARG A 57 -3.90 -5.93 32.20
C ARG A 57 -3.63 -4.54 31.62
N ILE A 58 -3.42 -4.45 30.32
CA ILE A 58 -3.21 -3.19 29.59
C ILE A 58 -4.55 -2.73 29.01
N ARG A 59 -4.88 -1.44 29.22
CA ARG A 59 -6.10 -0.81 28.70
C ARG A 59 -5.80 0.57 28.10
N LEU A 60 -6.38 0.88 26.98
CA LEU A 60 -6.42 2.21 26.38
C LEU A 60 -7.67 2.94 26.87
N HIS A 61 -7.50 4.16 27.45
CA HIS A 61 -8.62 4.94 27.97
C HIS A 61 -8.25 6.43 28.08
N PRO A 62 -9.19 7.35 27.84
CA PRO A 62 -8.99 8.75 28.21
C PRO A 62 -8.91 8.89 29.75
N MET A 63 -8.04 9.81 30.20
CA MET A 63 -7.80 10.04 31.63
C MET A 63 -8.20 11.48 32.00
N ASP A 64 -8.80 11.64 33.16
CA ASP A 64 -9.13 12.96 33.73
C ASP A 64 -8.19 13.28 34.87
N GLY A 65 -7.28 14.23 34.62
CA GLY A 65 -6.33 14.74 35.63
C GLY A 65 -6.85 15.97 36.40
N THR A 66 -8.10 16.38 36.18
CA THR A 66 -8.75 17.49 36.93
C THR A 66 -9.68 16.98 38.00
N ALA A 67 -10.07 15.71 37.96
CA ALA A 67 -10.92 15.11 38.96
C ALA A 67 -10.14 14.99 40.27
N GLU A 68 -10.56 15.72 41.34
CA GLU A 68 -10.12 15.42 42.68
C GLU A 68 -10.42 13.94 42.93
N ALA A 69 -9.42 13.20 43.39
CA ALA A 69 -9.55 11.79 43.71
C ALA A 69 -10.56 11.60 44.83
N SER A 70 -11.85 11.57 44.49
CA SER A 70 -12.93 11.29 45.44
C SER A 70 -13.05 9.79 45.65
N GLY A 71 -12.24 9.26 46.53
CA GLY A 71 -12.53 8.16 47.44
C GLY A 71 -12.87 6.79 46.83
N ALA A 72 -12.09 6.24 45.92
CA ALA A 72 -11.90 4.77 45.75
C ALA A 72 -10.87 4.53 44.66
N GLY A 73 -9.60 4.39 45.04
CA GLY A 73 -8.53 4.01 44.13
C GLY A 73 -7.77 5.19 43.53
N GLU A 74 -6.93 5.83 44.35
CA GLU A 74 -5.92 6.78 43.91
C GLU A 74 -5.00 6.07 42.89
N ALA A 75 -4.88 6.60 41.71
CA ALA A 75 -3.92 6.16 40.73
C ALA A 75 -2.97 7.30 40.38
N VAL A 76 -1.80 6.95 39.92
CA VAL A 76 -0.77 7.89 39.47
C VAL A 76 -0.68 7.80 37.94
N LEU A 77 -0.97 8.88 37.24
CA LEU A 77 -0.69 9.08 35.83
C LEU A 77 0.70 9.71 35.71
N VAL A 78 1.60 9.00 35.05
CA VAL A 78 2.86 9.56 34.58
C VAL A 78 2.65 10.05 33.14
N MET A 79 2.93 11.32 32.87
CA MET A 79 2.77 11.88 31.55
C MET A 79 3.96 12.74 31.13
N ALA A 80 4.19 12.79 29.82
CA ALA A 80 5.09 13.74 29.16
C ALA A 80 4.30 14.51 28.12
N SER A 81 4.38 15.83 28.09
CA SER A 81 3.63 16.62 27.12
C SER A 81 4.44 17.80 26.58
N TYR A 82 4.05 18.26 25.39
CA TYR A 82 4.64 19.40 24.70
C TYR A 82 3.53 20.15 23.93
N LEU A 83 3.84 21.37 23.46
CA LEU A 83 2.95 22.13 22.60
C LEU A 83 3.43 22.02 21.14
N GLU A 84 2.50 21.72 20.25
CA GLU A 84 2.70 21.81 18.80
C GLU A 84 2.91 23.28 18.37
N PRO A 85 3.43 23.56 17.15
CA PRO A 85 3.60 24.93 16.67
C PRO A 85 2.31 25.75 16.60
N ASP A 86 1.17 25.09 16.45
CA ASP A 86 -0.18 25.67 16.46
C ASP A 86 -0.74 25.89 17.87
N GLY A 87 0.04 25.56 18.91
CA GLY A 87 -0.38 25.68 20.31
C GLY A 87 -1.17 24.50 20.85
N ARG A 88 -1.45 23.48 20.05
CA ARG A 88 -2.17 22.27 20.49
C ARG A 88 -1.29 21.43 21.44
N PRO A 89 -1.80 21.05 22.62
CA PRO A 89 -1.06 20.18 23.53
C PRO A 89 -1.13 18.73 23.07
N VAL A 90 0.04 18.08 22.99
CA VAL A 90 0.20 16.65 22.68
C VAL A 90 1.03 16.01 23.76
N GLY A 91 0.73 14.76 24.11
CA GLY A 91 1.45 14.07 25.16
C GLY A 91 1.40 12.55 25.06
N LEU A 92 2.10 11.94 25.98
CA LEU A 92 2.20 10.51 26.25
C LEU A 92 1.84 10.31 27.72
N GLY A 93 1.04 9.30 28.04
CA GLY A 93 0.69 9.05 29.44
C GLY A 93 0.35 7.59 29.69
N ALA A 94 0.74 7.12 30.88
CA ALA A 94 0.35 5.82 31.42
C ALA A 94 0.09 5.94 32.92
N ALA A 95 -0.95 5.26 33.41
CA ALA A 95 -1.39 5.30 34.78
C ALA A 95 -1.48 3.92 35.42
N ALA A 96 -1.20 3.84 36.70
CA ALA A 96 -1.37 2.64 37.52
C ALA A 96 -1.90 3.02 38.91
N HIS A 97 -2.48 2.05 39.59
CA HIS A 97 -2.95 2.23 40.96
C HIS A 97 -1.78 2.62 41.92
N SER A 98 -1.97 3.60 42.77
CA SER A 98 -0.91 4.16 43.66
C SER A 98 -0.26 3.13 44.57
N ASP A 99 -1.01 2.14 45.04
CA ASP A 99 -0.52 1.04 45.84
C ASP A 99 0.38 0.07 45.09
N ASP A 100 0.25 0.02 43.76
CA ASP A 100 1.10 -0.81 42.87
C ASP A 100 2.33 -0.02 42.39
N ARG A 101 3.27 0.22 43.32
CA ARG A 101 4.50 0.97 43.02
C ARG A 101 5.29 0.41 41.83
N ALA A 102 5.27 -0.92 41.64
CA ALA A 102 5.95 -1.55 40.53
C ALA A 102 5.28 -1.18 39.16
N ALA A 103 3.95 -1.10 39.16
CA ALA A 103 3.23 -0.64 37.96
C ALA A 103 3.47 0.85 37.67
N VAL A 104 3.52 1.69 38.71
CA VAL A 104 3.85 3.12 38.56
C VAL A 104 5.26 3.29 37.99
N ASP A 105 6.24 2.49 38.45
CA ASP A 105 7.61 2.50 37.92
C ASP A 105 7.65 2.04 36.44
N ILE A 106 6.87 1.03 36.08
CA ILE A 106 6.69 0.58 34.69
C ILE A 106 6.12 1.71 33.81
N CYS A 107 5.08 2.42 34.29
CA CYS A 107 4.53 3.59 33.59
C CYS A 107 5.60 4.67 33.41
N GLY A 108 6.40 4.94 34.43
CA GLY A 108 7.50 5.91 34.36
C GLY A 108 8.55 5.54 33.33
N LYS A 109 8.98 4.29 33.28
CA LYS A 109 9.95 3.77 32.32
C LYS A 109 9.39 3.84 30.87
N LEU A 110 8.15 3.42 30.68
CA LEU A 110 7.47 3.48 29.39
C LEU A 110 7.42 4.92 28.85
N VAL A 111 6.87 5.83 29.64
CA VAL A 111 6.74 7.25 29.28
C VAL A 111 8.11 7.87 29.04
N ALA A 112 9.12 7.62 29.85
CA ALA A 112 10.47 8.15 29.69
C ALA A 112 11.12 7.62 28.37
N GLN A 113 10.97 6.34 28.06
CA GLN A 113 11.48 5.73 26.83
C GLN A 113 10.90 6.42 25.59
N TRP A 114 9.58 6.56 25.52
CA TRP A 114 8.90 7.15 24.37
C TRP A 114 9.05 8.67 24.33
N ALA A 115 9.12 9.34 25.47
CA ALA A 115 9.43 10.77 25.54
C ALA A 115 10.83 11.10 25.01
N GLY A 116 11.80 10.21 25.18
CA GLY A 116 13.14 10.33 24.57
C GLY A 116 13.15 10.32 23.03
N LEU A 117 12.05 9.89 22.41
CA LEU A 117 11.87 9.89 20.96
C LEU A 117 11.18 11.14 20.41
N LEU A 118 10.73 12.05 21.28
CA LEU A 118 10.04 13.28 20.88
C LEU A 118 10.97 14.20 20.07
N ARG A 119 10.71 14.31 18.77
CA ARG A 119 11.45 15.17 17.83
C ARG A 119 10.66 15.45 16.57
N SER A 120 11.02 16.51 15.86
CA SER A 120 10.51 16.75 14.51
C SER A 120 11.08 15.72 13.52
N ARG A 121 10.24 15.20 12.65
CA ARG A 121 10.63 14.21 11.61
C ARG A 121 10.10 14.60 10.24
N ARG A 122 10.85 14.22 9.22
CA ARG A 122 10.34 14.20 7.85
C ARG A 122 9.78 12.82 7.55
N LEU A 123 8.63 12.79 6.92
CA LEU A 123 7.99 11.58 6.45
C LEU A 123 7.90 11.62 4.94
N LEU A 124 8.45 10.62 4.28
CA LEU A 124 8.46 10.47 2.84
C LEU A 124 7.56 9.30 2.47
N VAL A 125 6.44 9.57 1.83
CA VAL A 125 5.48 8.53 1.41
C VAL A 125 5.67 8.23 -0.06
N ALA A 126 5.90 6.95 -0.39
CA ALA A 126 6.02 6.55 -1.80
C ALA A 126 4.66 6.69 -2.51
N ALA A 127 4.69 7.41 -3.63
CA ALA A 127 3.57 7.60 -4.54
C ALA A 127 3.99 7.17 -5.97
N PRO A 128 3.09 6.79 -6.86
CA PRO A 128 1.63 6.81 -6.71
C PRO A 128 1.14 5.85 -5.62
N GLU A 129 -0.13 6.06 -5.21
CA GLU A 129 -0.82 5.14 -4.32
C GLU A 129 -0.70 3.68 -4.80
N PRO A 130 -0.93 2.68 -3.91
CA PRO A 130 -0.71 1.26 -4.22
C PRO A 130 -1.36 0.79 -5.53
N ASP A 131 -2.50 1.39 -5.89
CA ASP A 131 -3.20 1.05 -7.13
C ASP A 131 -2.81 1.97 -8.28
N CYS A 132 -2.63 1.39 -9.46
CA CYS A 132 -2.44 2.16 -10.69
C CYS A 132 -3.71 2.94 -11.06
N THR A 133 -3.55 3.94 -11.93
CA THR A 133 -4.66 4.78 -12.40
C THR A 133 -5.82 3.96 -12.99
N GLY A 134 -5.51 2.87 -13.74
CA GLY A 134 -6.53 1.97 -14.29
C GLY A 134 -7.34 1.26 -13.21
N ALA A 135 -6.69 0.70 -12.18
CA ALA A 135 -7.37 0.02 -11.09
C ALA A 135 -8.27 0.99 -10.30
N ARG A 136 -7.80 2.20 -10.01
CA ARG A 136 -8.62 3.24 -9.35
C ARG A 136 -9.83 3.64 -10.19
N ALA A 137 -9.63 3.87 -11.48
CA ALA A 137 -10.73 4.21 -12.39
C ALA A 137 -11.80 3.11 -12.45
N GLY A 138 -11.40 1.84 -12.41
CA GLY A 138 -12.31 0.70 -12.37
C GLY A 138 -13.17 0.67 -11.10
N VAL A 139 -12.55 0.87 -9.93
CA VAL A 139 -13.28 0.95 -8.65
C VAL A 139 -14.28 2.12 -8.66
N GLU A 140 -13.87 3.31 -9.10
CA GLU A 140 -14.74 4.49 -9.16
C GLU A 140 -15.88 4.32 -10.17
N ALA A 141 -15.64 3.63 -11.29
CA ALA A 141 -16.69 3.32 -12.25
C ALA A 141 -17.72 2.34 -11.67
N ALA A 142 -17.29 1.32 -10.95
CA ALA A 142 -18.18 0.38 -10.27
C ALA A 142 -19.02 1.08 -9.19
N LEU A 143 -18.40 1.94 -8.37
CA LEU A 143 -19.11 2.73 -7.36
C LEU A 143 -20.10 3.71 -8.01
N ARG A 144 -19.78 4.27 -9.16
CA ARG A 144 -20.67 5.12 -9.93
C ARG A 144 -21.86 4.32 -10.49
N ALA A 145 -21.59 3.17 -11.13
CA ALA A 145 -22.62 2.28 -11.62
C ALA A 145 -23.62 1.88 -10.51
N ALA A 146 -23.11 1.54 -9.32
CA ALA A 146 -23.95 1.21 -8.17
C ALA A 146 -24.83 2.37 -7.69
N ARG A 147 -24.33 3.63 -7.78
CA ARG A 147 -25.13 4.82 -7.42
C ARG A 147 -26.17 5.19 -8.46
N GLU A 148 -25.88 4.97 -9.74
CA GLU A 148 -26.72 5.34 -10.87
C GLU A 148 -27.74 4.25 -11.23
N ALA A 149 -27.47 3.00 -10.87
CA ALA A 149 -28.38 1.89 -11.09
C ALA A 149 -29.74 2.15 -10.38
N ARG A 150 -30.82 1.73 -11.03
CA ARG A 150 -32.14 1.73 -10.40
C ARG A 150 -32.13 0.76 -9.22
N ARG A 151 -32.95 1.03 -8.21
CA ARG A 151 -32.97 0.24 -6.95
C ARG A 151 -33.23 -1.27 -7.15
N ASP A 152 -33.85 -1.64 -8.25
CA ASP A 152 -34.20 -3.00 -8.64
C ASP A 152 -33.21 -3.67 -9.59
N VAL A 153 -32.14 -2.95 -10.01
CA VAL A 153 -31.13 -3.44 -10.92
C VAL A 153 -29.84 -3.73 -10.14
N PRO A 154 -29.43 -5.00 -10.01
CA PRO A 154 -28.21 -5.33 -9.30
C PRO A 154 -26.98 -4.99 -10.16
N VAL A 155 -25.87 -4.59 -9.49
CA VAL A 155 -24.59 -4.33 -10.13
C VAL A 155 -23.59 -5.39 -9.75
N TYR A 156 -23.01 -6.01 -10.75
CA TYR A 156 -21.99 -7.05 -10.59
C TYR A 156 -20.65 -6.58 -11.15
N MET A 157 -19.57 -6.87 -10.45
CA MET A 157 -18.22 -6.77 -10.99
C MET A 157 -17.73 -8.17 -11.34
N TYR A 158 -17.25 -8.33 -12.57
CA TYR A 158 -16.65 -9.58 -13.02
C TYR A 158 -15.25 -9.73 -12.41
N GLY A 159 -15.04 -10.79 -11.62
CA GLY A 159 -13.81 -10.98 -10.85
C GLY A 159 -13.60 -9.94 -9.75
N ARG A 160 -12.38 -9.84 -9.25
CA ARG A 160 -11.98 -8.89 -8.21
C ARG A 160 -10.93 -7.90 -8.74
N PRO A 161 -11.22 -6.58 -8.75
CA PRO A 161 -10.38 -5.58 -9.42
C PRO A 161 -9.10 -5.22 -8.65
N VAL A 162 -9.08 -5.47 -7.33
CA VAL A 162 -8.03 -5.04 -6.41
C VAL A 162 -7.84 -6.04 -5.29
N ALA A 163 -6.63 -6.09 -4.72
CA ALA A 163 -6.31 -7.02 -3.62
C ALA A 163 -6.71 -6.49 -2.23
N ALA A 164 -6.89 -5.17 -2.06
CA ALA A 164 -7.16 -4.57 -0.76
C ALA A 164 -8.57 -4.85 -0.25
N ALA A 165 -8.65 -5.45 0.93
CA ALA A 165 -9.92 -5.88 1.55
C ALA A 165 -10.89 -4.71 1.82
N ASP A 166 -10.38 -3.54 2.19
CA ASP A 166 -11.17 -2.34 2.45
C ASP A 166 -11.86 -1.80 1.17
N ARG A 167 -11.22 -1.92 0.01
CA ARG A 167 -11.80 -1.54 -1.28
C ARG A 167 -12.90 -2.49 -1.70
N ILE A 168 -12.69 -3.78 -1.49
CA ILE A 168 -13.73 -4.81 -1.69
C ILE A 168 -14.91 -4.52 -0.76
N ALA A 169 -14.66 -4.22 0.52
CA ALA A 169 -15.70 -3.86 1.48
C ALA A 169 -16.50 -2.63 1.03
N ARG A 170 -15.82 -1.55 0.59
CA ARG A 170 -16.49 -0.34 0.06
C ARG A 170 -17.39 -0.63 -1.14
N LEU A 171 -16.94 -1.50 -2.06
CA LEU A 171 -17.76 -1.92 -3.20
C LEU A 171 -18.98 -2.72 -2.74
N THR A 172 -18.79 -3.66 -1.81
CA THR A 172 -19.89 -4.46 -1.24
C THR A 172 -20.89 -3.59 -0.48
N GLU A 173 -20.42 -2.64 0.34
CA GLU A 173 -21.26 -1.68 1.06
C GLU A 173 -22.07 -0.77 0.10
N ALA A 174 -21.51 -0.47 -1.06
CA ALA A 174 -22.20 0.27 -2.13
C ALA A 174 -23.21 -0.60 -2.91
N GLY A 175 -23.31 -1.90 -2.60
CA GLY A 175 -24.24 -2.82 -3.26
C GLY A 175 -23.68 -3.51 -4.51
N VAL A 176 -22.36 -3.43 -4.76
CA VAL A 176 -21.72 -4.18 -5.84
C VAL A 176 -21.48 -5.63 -5.39
N ALA A 177 -22.04 -6.57 -6.15
CA ALA A 177 -21.74 -7.99 -6.03
C ALA A 177 -20.53 -8.37 -6.91
N PHE A 178 -19.93 -9.53 -6.62
CA PHE A 178 -18.80 -10.06 -7.41
C PHE A 178 -19.21 -11.40 -8.01
N ALA A 179 -18.83 -11.62 -9.27
CA ALA A 179 -19.07 -12.88 -9.96
C ALA A 179 -17.83 -13.26 -10.76
N ASP A 180 -17.36 -14.48 -10.56
CA ASP A 180 -16.23 -15.04 -11.32
C ASP A 180 -16.69 -15.67 -12.65
N ASP A 181 -18.01 -15.80 -12.83
CA ASP A 181 -18.69 -16.35 -14.00
C ASP A 181 -19.96 -15.54 -14.30
N LEU A 182 -20.27 -15.34 -15.60
CA LEU A 182 -21.51 -14.66 -16.01
C LEU A 182 -22.77 -15.50 -15.73
N ASP A 183 -22.67 -16.80 -15.58
CA ASP A 183 -23.80 -17.66 -15.21
C ASP A 183 -24.45 -17.24 -13.86
N ALA A 184 -23.67 -16.67 -12.96
CA ALA A 184 -24.15 -16.13 -11.68
C ALA A 184 -24.82 -14.76 -11.80
N VAL A 185 -24.78 -14.12 -12.97
CA VAL A 185 -25.26 -12.75 -13.20
C VAL A 185 -26.63 -12.77 -13.86
N PRO A 186 -27.67 -12.13 -13.28
CA PRO A 186 -29.00 -12.00 -13.92
C PRO A 186 -28.95 -11.15 -15.19
N ASP A 187 -29.78 -11.47 -16.19
CA ASP A 187 -29.85 -10.71 -17.46
C ASP A 187 -30.28 -9.24 -17.27
N SER A 188 -30.91 -8.91 -16.14
CA SER A 188 -31.29 -7.53 -15.80
C SER A 188 -30.19 -6.74 -15.08
N ALA A 189 -29.03 -7.34 -14.85
CA ALA A 189 -27.94 -6.73 -14.10
C ALA A 189 -27.08 -5.80 -14.96
N VAL A 190 -26.45 -4.83 -14.31
CA VAL A 190 -25.29 -4.09 -14.86
C VAL A 190 -24.02 -4.87 -14.50
N VAL A 191 -23.18 -5.15 -15.51
CA VAL A 191 -21.91 -5.85 -15.33
C VAL A 191 -20.75 -4.89 -15.55
N VAL A 192 -19.86 -4.80 -14.56
CA VAL A 192 -18.62 -4.01 -14.66
C VAL A 192 -17.47 -4.94 -15.01
N PHE A 193 -16.85 -4.76 -16.16
CA PHE A 193 -15.63 -5.46 -16.51
C PHE A 193 -14.42 -4.79 -15.83
N PRO A 194 -13.50 -5.57 -15.24
CA PRO A 194 -12.38 -5.05 -14.47
C PRO A 194 -11.31 -4.37 -15.34
N PRO A 195 -10.39 -3.60 -14.73
CA PRO A 195 -9.34 -2.88 -15.47
C PRO A 195 -8.38 -3.74 -16.30
N HIS A 196 -8.20 -4.99 -15.94
CA HIS A 196 -7.41 -5.95 -16.76
C HIS A 196 -8.20 -6.47 -17.98
N GLY A 197 -9.48 -6.18 -18.05
CA GLY A 197 -10.39 -6.69 -19.07
C GLY A 197 -10.97 -8.03 -18.71
N VAL A 198 -11.53 -8.70 -19.73
CA VAL A 198 -12.11 -10.04 -19.61
C VAL A 198 -11.76 -10.86 -20.85
N PRO A 199 -11.83 -12.21 -20.80
CA PRO A 199 -11.65 -13.08 -21.95
C PRO A 199 -12.64 -12.78 -23.07
N LEU A 200 -12.25 -13.03 -24.32
CA LEU A 200 -13.14 -12.86 -25.49
C LEU A 200 -14.47 -13.62 -25.36
N PRO A 201 -14.50 -14.89 -24.89
CA PRO A 201 -15.76 -15.59 -24.71
C PRO A 201 -16.71 -14.89 -23.74
N VAL A 202 -16.19 -14.29 -22.65
CA VAL A 202 -17.00 -13.54 -21.67
C VAL A 202 -17.61 -12.29 -22.31
N ARG A 203 -16.85 -11.57 -23.15
CA ARG A 203 -17.40 -10.43 -23.93
C ARG A 203 -18.50 -10.87 -24.89
N ALA A 204 -18.26 -11.97 -25.59
CA ALA A 204 -19.23 -12.52 -26.56
C ALA A 204 -20.51 -12.98 -25.85
N GLU A 205 -20.39 -13.63 -24.71
CA GLU A 205 -21.53 -14.06 -23.90
C GLU A 205 -22.34 -12.88 -23.38
N ALA A 206 -21.67 -11.89 -22.76
CA ALA A 206 -22.34 -10.68 -22.28
C ALA A 206 -23.10 -9.97 -23.41
N ALA A 207 -22.52 -9.88 -24.61
CA ALA A 207 -23.18 -9.32 -25.78
C ALA A 207 -24.36 -10.17 -26.27
N ALA A 208 -24.21 -11.51 -26.32
CA ALA A 208 -25.27 -12.44 -26.73
C ALA A 208 -26.48 -12.41 -25.77
N ARG A 209 -26.24 -12.20 -24.47
CA ARG A 209 -27.28 -12.05 -23.45
C ARG A 209 -27.86 -10.64 -23.37
N GLY A 210 -27.27 -9.67 -24.08
CA GLY A 210 -27.71 -8.28 -24.06
C GLY A 210 -27.51 -7.60 -22.69
N LEU A 211 -26.49 -8.01 -21.92
CA LEU A 211 -26.18 -7.41 -20.61
C LEU A 211 -25.76 -5.96 -20.77
N GLU A 212 -26.18 -5.12 -19.83
CA GLU A 212 -25.64 -3.75 -19.72
C GLU A 212 -24.22 -3.80 -19.15
N VAL A 213 -23.21 -3.46 -19.98
CA VAL A 213 -21.79 -3.58 -19.61
C VAL A 213 -21.18 -2.20 -19.41
N VAL A 214 -20.56 -2.01 -18.23
CA VAL A 214 -19.62 -0.91 -17.93
C VAL A 214 -18.21 -1.44 -18.07
N ASP A 215 -17.59 -1.23 -19.25
CA ASP A 215 -16.23 -1.69 -19.52
C ASP A 215 -15.21 -0.71 -18.96
N THR A 216 -14.47 -1.14 -17.93
CA THR A 216 -13.40 -0.35 -17.30
C THR A 216 -12.00 -0.81 -17.71
N THR A 217 -11.89 -1.63 -18.76
CA THR A 217 -10.60 -2.11 -19.26
C THR A 217 -9.64 -0.94 -19.50
N CYS A 218 -8.48 -0.99 -18.84
CA CYS A 218 -7.44 0.00 -19.01
C CYS A 218 -7.03 0.10 -20.49
N PRO A 219 -6.88 1.30 -21.07
CA PRO A 219 -6.48 1.44 -22.48
C PRO A 219 -5.19 0.70 -22.84
N LEU A 220 -4.22 0.61 -21.93
CA LEU A 220 -2.98 -0.15 -22.16
C LEU A 220 -3.21 -1.67 -22.13
N ALA A 221 -4.12 -2.16 -21.27
CA ALA A 221 -4.51 -3.56 -21.29
C ALA A 221 -5.27 -3.91 -22.59
N ALA A 222 -6.22 -3.05 -22.98
CA ALA A 222 -6.93 -3.22 -24.23
C ALA A 222 -6.00 -3.18 -25.48
N LEU A 223 -4.94 -2.38 -25.41
CA LEU A 223 -3.92 -2.36 -26.48
C LEU A 223 -3.13 -3.68 -26.51
N ALA A 224 -2.67 -4.16 -25.35
CA ALA A 224 -1.95 -5.43 -25.26
C ALA A 224 -2.81 -6.60 -25.80
N HIS A 225 -4.10 -6.65 -25.45
CA HIS A 225 -5.03 -7.68 -25.97
C HIS A 225 -5.15 -7.62 -27.50
N ARG A 226 -5.34 -6.41 -28.06
CA ARG A 226 -5.41 -6.23 -29.52
C ARG A 226 -4.11 -6.62 -30.22
N ASP A 227 -2.96 -6.35 -29.60
CA ASP A 227 -1.66 -6.75 -30.16
C ASP A 227 -1.52 -8.27 -30.16
N VAL A 228 -1.94 -8.97 -29.09
CA VAL A 228 -1.98 -10.44 -29.05
C VAL A 228 -2.83 -10.99 -30.20
N GLU A 229 -4.06 -10.50 -30.35
CA GLU A 229 -4.96 -10.93 -31.44
C GLU A 229 -4.35 -10.64 -32.81
N ALA A 230 -3.85 -9.43 -33.05
CA ALA A 230 -3.31 -9.01 -34.35
C ALA A 230 -2.07 -9.82 -34.71
N TYR A 231 -1.20 -10.14 -33.79
CA TYR A 231 -0.01 -10.93 -34.03
C TYR A 231 -0.37 -12.40 -34.29
N ALA A 232 -1.29 -12.97 -33.52
CA ALA A 232 -1.79 -14.32 -33.73
C ALA A 232 -2.48 -14.45 -35.09
N HIS A 233 -3.31 -13.48 -35.49
CA HIS A 233 -3.95 -13.47 -36.82
C HIS A 233 -2.97 -13.42 -38.01
N ARG A 234 -1.77 -12.84 -37.81
CA ARG A 234 -0.70 -12.90 -38.81
C ARG A 234 -0.01 -14.27 -38.86
N GLY A 235 -0.35 -15.18 -37.95
CA GLY A 235 0.29 -16.48 -37.78
C GLY A 235 1.60 -16.42 -37.01
N ASP A 236 1.82 -15.37 -36.23
CA ASP A 236 2.99 -15.28 -35.35
C ASP A 236 2.73 -16.08 -34.03
N THR A 237 3.77 -16.71 -33.50
CA THR A 237 3.76 -17.10 -32.10
C THR A 237 3.99 -15.85 -31.23
N VAL A 238 3.10 -15.60 -30.30
CA VAL A 238 3.16 -14.42 -29.42
C VAL A 238 3.81 -14.79 -28.10
N VAL A 239 4.94 -14.20 -27.78
CA VAL A 239 5.58 -14.30 -26.47
C VAL A 239 5.00 -13.21 -25.57
N LEU A 240 4.15 -13.61 -24.62
CA LEU A 240 3.60 -12.73 -23.60
C LEU A 240 4.56 -12.65 -22.42
N MET A 241 5.17 -11.49 -22.23
CA MET A 241 6.03 -11.21 -21.08
C MET A 241 5.16 -10.78 -19.91
N THR A 242 5.20 -11.52 -18.83
CA THR A 242 4.36 -11.30 -17.64
C THR A 242 5.19 -11.49 -16.36
N GLY A 243 4.83 -10.76 -15.31
CA GLY A 243 5.45 -10.95 -13.99
C GLY A 243 4.81 -12.13 -13.25
N ALA A 244 5.58 -12.85 -12.47
CA ALA A 244 5.12 -14.00 -11.68
C ALA A 244 3.95 -13.71 -10.72
N ARG A 245 3.55 -12.44 -10.58
CA ARG A 245 2.53 -11.96 -9.65
C ARG A 245 1.17 -11.62 -10.26
N ASP A 246 1.07 -11.50 -11.59
CA ASP A 246 -0.18 -11.09 -12.27
C ASP A 246 -0.78 -12.26 -13.07
N THR A 247 -1.22 -13.28 -12.34
CA THR A 247 -1.84 -14.47 -12.94
C THR A 247 -3.20 -14.18 -13.60
N ALA A 248 -3.95 -13.22 -13.08
CA ALA A 248 -5.27 -12.87 -13.63
C ALA A 248 -5.13 -12.13 -14.97
N GLY A 249 -4.27 -11.11 -15.05
CA GLY A 249 -3.98 -10.39 -16.29
C GLY A 249 -3.35 -11.29 -17.34
N GLU A 250 -2.45 -12.18 -16.95
CA GLU A 250 -1.86 -13.19 -17.82
C GLU A 250 -2.93 -14.06 -18.46
N TRP A 251 -3.81 -14.66 -17.65
CA TRP A 251 -4.87 -15.54 -18.16
C TRP A 251 -5.79 -14.82 -19.15
N ILE A 252 -6.17 -13.57 -18.87
CA ILE A 252 -6.98 -12.76 -19.78
C ILE A 252 -6.26 -12.53 -21.11
N SER A 253 -4.98 -12.17 -21.07
CA SER A 253 -4.20 -11.91 -22.29
C SER A 253 -3.96 -13.17 -23.10
N VAL A 254 -3.66 -14.31 -22.45
CA VAL A 254 -3.56 -15.62 -23.12
C VAL A 254 -4.86 -16.00 -23.78
N SER A 255 -6.01 -15.73 -23.15
CA SER A 255 -7.33 -16.08 -23.65
C SER A 255 -7.74 -15.37 -24.95
N GLN A 256 -7.01 -14.30 -25.36
CA GLN A 256 -7.25 -13.62 -26.65
C GLN A 256 -6.82 -14.48 -27.84
N ALA A 257 -5.80 -15.34 -27.68
CA ALA A 257 -5.34 -16.27 -28.73
C ALA A 257 -4.60 -17.47 -28.10
N PRO A 258 -5.28 -18.37 -27.37
CA PRO A 258 -4.66 -19.35 -26.49
C PRO A 258 -3.70 -20.32 -27.21
N GLU A 259 -3.94 -20.62 -28.48
CA GLU A 259 -3.10 -21.54 -29.28
C GLU A 259 -1.82 -20.89 -29.83
N SER A 260 -1.74 -19.55 -29.77
CA SER A 260 -0.64 -18.78 -30.35
C SER A 260 0.25 -18.11 -29.30
N VAL A 261 -0.13 -18.16 -28.02
CA VAL A 261 0.56 -17.45 -26.93
C VAL A 261 1.43 -18.39 -26.11
N LEU A 262 2.69 -18.00 -25.91
CA LEU A 262 3.62 -18.59 -24.95
C LEU A 262 3.96 -17.53 -23.88
N THR A 263 3.90 -17.89 -22.62
CA THR A 263 4.24 -16.96 -21.51
C THR A 263 5.72 -17.01 -21.17
N LEU A 264 6.27 -15.84 -20.81
CA LEU A 264 7.64 -15.67 -20.36
C LEU A 264 7.65 -14.88 -19.04
N HIS A 265 8.12 -15.50 -17.95
CA HIS A 265 8.12 -14.89 -16.62
C HIS A 265 9.50 -14.38 -16.21
N ASP A 266 10.56 -14.85 -16.86
CA ASP A 266 11.94 -14.42 -16.62
C ASP A 266 12.81 -14.56 -17.89
N ALA A 267 13.97 -13.92 -17.87
CA ALA A 267 14.89 -13.91 -19.02
C ALA A 267 15.49 -15.31 -19.34
N ALA A 268 15.61 -16.20 -18.35
CA ALA A 268 16.20 -17.53 -18.55
C ALA A 268 15.31 -18.40 -19.45
N GLN A 269 13.99 -18.25 -19.33
CA GLN A 269 13.02 -18.99 -20.12
C GLN A 269 13.08 -18.66 -21.62
N ALA A 270 13.70 -17.54 -22.03
CA ALA A 270 13.89 -17.22 -23.45
C ALA A 270 14.68 -18.30 -24.19
N SER A 271 15.59 -19.00 -23.51
CA SER A 271 16.35 -20.13 -24.07
C SER A 271 15.51 -21.41 -24.26
N GLU A 272 14.40 -21.53 -23.52
CA GLU A 272 13.54 -22.72 -23.54
C GLU A 272 12.51 -22.70 -24.66
N LEU A 273 12.23 -21.52 -25.25
CA LEU A 273 11.24 -21.38 -26.32
C LEU A 273 11.49 -22.28 -27.52
N GLN A 274 12.75 -22.68 -27.76
CA GLN A 274 13.09 -23.64 -28.83
C GLN A 274 12.40 -24.99 -28.68
N ARG A 275 12.10 -25.40 -27.44
CA ARG A 275 11.42 -26.69 -27.15
C ARG A 275 9.99 -26.71 -27.69
N PHE A 276 9.40 -25.53 -27.92
CA PHE A 276 8.04 -25.38 -28.44
C PHE A 276 8.01 -25.27 -29.98
N GLY A 277 9.15 -25.42 -30.67
CA GLY A 277 9.19 -25.40 -32.13
C GLY A 277 8.82 -24.04 -32.76
N VAL A 278 9.10 -22.94 -32.05
CA VAL A 278 8.77 -21.59 -32.55
C VAL A 278 9.55 -21.26 -33.80
N ASP A 279 8.86 -20.67 -34.81
CA ASP A 279 9.49 -20.14 -36.00
C ASP A 279 10.16 -18.80 -35.70
N PRO A 280 11.49 -18.66 -35.83
CA PRO A 280 12.20 -17.41 -35.56
C PRO A 280 11.75 -16.22 -36.42
N GLU A 281 11.17 -16.49 -37.59
CA GLU A 281 10.69 -15.45 -38.52
C GLU A 281 9.25 -15.00 -38.19
N ARG A 282 8.54 -15.79 -37.38
CA ARG A 282 7.15 -15.57 -36.96
C ARG A 282 7.00 -15.50 -35.46
N LEU A 283 7.80 -14.65 -34.84
CA LEU A 283 7.78 -14.44 -33.41
C LEU A 283 7.48 -12.97 -33.13
N SER A 284 6.50 -12.74 -32.27
CA SER A 284 6.14 -11.40 -31.77
C SER A 284 6.11 -11.40 -30.25
N LEU A 285 6.37 -10.25 -29.62
CA LEU A 285 6.31 -10.09 -28.18
C LEU A 285 5.26 -9.06 -27.77
N VAL A 286 4.61 -9.34 -26.65
CA VAL A 286 3.70 -8.42 -25.95
C VAL A 286 4.09 -8.37 -24.50
N VAL A 287 4.15 -7.17 -23.91
CA VAL A 287 4.44 -6.95 -22.50
C VAL A 287 3.12 -6.75 -21.77
N GLN A 288 2.84 -7.61 -20.81
CA GLN A 288 1.64 -7.51 -19.96
C GLN A 288 1.70 -6.24 -19.10
N PRO A 289 0.64 -5.39 -19.09
CA PRO A 289 0.54 -4.30 -18.13
C PRO A 289 0.60 -4.79 -16.69
N GLY A 290 1.47 -4.18 -15.88
CA GLY A 290 1.67 -4.58 -14.48
C GLY A 290 3.06 -5.16 -14.18
N ILE A 291 3.80 -5.59 -15.21
CA ILE A 291 5.23 -5.88 -15.08
C ILE A 291 6.05 -4.57 -15.13
N SER A 292 7.17 -4.52 -14.43
CA SER A 292 8.07 -3.38 -14.57
C SER A 292 8.76 -3.36 -15.93
N VAL A 293 8.99 -2.16 -16.47
CA VAL A 293 9.71 -2.00 -17.75
C VAL A 293 11.15 -2.50 -17.65
N ASP A 294 11.76 -2.42 -16.45
CA ASP A 294 13.12 -2.92 -16.20
C ASP A 294 13.17 -4.46 -16.31
N GLU A 295 12.19 -5.16 -15.71
CA GLU A 295 12.05 -6.62 -15.85
C GLU A 295 11.77 -7.01 -17.31
N ALA A 296 10.84 -6.30 -17.96
CA ALA A 296 10.54 -6.51 -19.38
C ALA A 296 11.77 -6.28 -20.27
N ALA A 297 12.58 -5.25 -20.01
CA ALA A 297 13.79 -4.96 -20.78
C ALA A 297 14.81 -6.11 -20.71
N GLY A 298 14.98 -6.72 -19.53
CA GLY A 298 15.83 -7.91 -19.38
C GLY A 298 15.34 -9.09 -20.21
N MET A 299 14.04 -9.38 -20.18
CA MET A 299 13.43 -10.44 -20.97
C MET A 299 13.49 -10.14 -22.48
N ILE A 300 13.23 -8.89 -22.90
CA ILE A 300 13.33 -8.45 -24.29
C ILE A 300 14.75 -8.63 -24.81
N THR A 301 15.76 -8.26 -24.01
CA THR A 301 17.17 -8.41 -24.39
C THR A 301 17.51 -9.89 -24.61
N ALA A 302 17.21 -10.76 -23.64
CA ALA A 302 17.44 -12.20 -23.77
C ALA A 302 16.71 -12.83 -24.97
N LEU A 303 15.47 -12.38 -25.22
CA LEU A 303 14.70 -12.86 -26.35
C LEU A 303 15.31 -12.40 -27.67
N ARG A 304 15.76 -11.14 -27.80
CA ARG A 304 16.37 -10.59 -29.02
C ARG A 304 17.74 -11.17 -29.32
N GLU A 305 18.53 -11.50 -28.32
CA GLU A 305 19.80 -12.23 -28.51
C GLU A 305 19.58 -13.58 -29.18
N ARG A 306 18.47 -14.24 -28.88
CA ARG A 306 18.14 -15.55 -29.43
C ARG A 306 17.33 -15.47 -30.71
N TYR A 307 16.45 -14.48 -30.81
CA TYR A 307 15.53 -14.24 -31.92
C TYR A 307 15.63 -12.80 -32.42
N PRO A 308 16.69 -12.46 -33.18
CA PRO A 308 16.97 -11.06 -33.56
C PRO A 308 15.87 -10.36 -34.37
N ARG A 309 14.98 -11.15 -34.99
CA ARG A 309 13.88 -10.63 -35.81
C ARG A 309 12.55 -10.54 -35.09
N VAL A 310 12.54 -10.82 -33.77
CA VAL A 310 11.31 -10.70 -32.96
C VAL A 310 10.74 -9.28 -33.07
N ARG A 311 9.45 -9.20 -33.37
CA ARG A 311 8.70 -7.95 -33.42
C ARG A 311 8.04 -7.72 -32.09
N GLY A 312 7.58 -6.52 -31.80
CA GLY A 312 6.94 -6.25 -30.54
C GLY A 312 6.31 -4.89 -30.43
N GLN A 313 5.72 -4.65 -29.28
CA GLN A 313 5.11 -3.38 -28.95
C GLN A 313 6.15 -2.25 -28.92
N HIS A 314 5.70 -1.05 -29.30
CA HIS A 314 6.47 0.16 -29.06
C HIS A 314 6.45 0.47 -27.55
N TYR A 315 7.55 1.02 -27.03
CA TYR A 315 7.65 1.32 -25.59
C TYR A 315 6.61 2.34 -25.10
N ASP A 316 6.06 3.20 -25.98
CA ASP A 316 4.93 4.09 -25.63
C ASP A 316 3.63 3.32 -25.33
N ALA A 317 3.55 2.05 -25.74
CA ALA A 317 2.43 1.16 -25.45
C ALA A 317 2.58 0.42 -24.12
N LEU A 318 3.72 0.55 -23.43
CA LEU A 318 3.99 -0.15 -22.18
C LEU A 318 3.35 0.57 -20.99
N CYS A 319 3.00 -0.20 -19.98
CA CYS A 319 2.53 0.32 -18.69
C CYS A 319 3.72 0.61 -17.77
N TYR A 320 3.93 1.86 -17.41
CA TYR A 320 5.01 2.28 -16.51
C TYR A 320 4.63 2.26 -15.03
N ALA A 321 3.39 1.93 -14.67
CA ALA A 321 2.91 2.05 -13.29
C ALA A 321 3.74 1.24 -12.27
N ALA A 322 4.19 0.03 -12.63
CA ALA A 322 5.04 -0.78 -11.75
C ALA A 322 6.45 -0.20 -11.63
N THR A 323 7.02 0.29 -12.73
CA THR A 323 8.34 0.93 -12.77
C THR A 323 8.36 2.22 -11.96
N ASP A 324 7.34 3.08 -12.14
CA ASP A 324 7.19 4.33 -11.41
C ASP A 324 7.07 4.07 -9.91
N ARG A 325 6.30 3.04 -9.53
CA ARG A 325 6.18 2.63 -8.13
C ARG A 325 7.51 2.13 -7.55
N ALA A 326 8.23 1.27 -8.25
CA ALA A 326 9.54 0.79 -7.82
C ALA A 326 10.55 1.93 -7.69
N ALA A 327 10.56 2.87 -8.65
CA ALA A 327 11.42 4.06 -8.61
C ALA A 327 11.06 4.99 -7.44
N ALA A 328 9.77 5.17 -7.13
CA ALA A 328 9.32 5.94 -5.97
C ALA A 328 9.78 5.28 -4.65
N VAL A 329 9.67 3.95 -4.55
CA VAL A 329 10.15 3.20 -3.38
C VAL A 329 11.66 3.38 -3.18
N ARG A 330 12.46 3.23 -4.24
CA ARG A 330 13.92 3.47 -4.18
C ARG A 330 14.23 4.91 -3.75
N SER A 331 13.58 5.91 -4.35
CA SER A 331 13.76 7.32 -4.00
C SER A 331 13.43 7.63 -2.54
N VAL A 332 12.40 7.01 -1.99
CA VAL A 332 12.04 7.13 -0.57
C VAL A 332 13.08 6.45 0.30
N ALA A 333 13.48 5.22 -0.03
CA ALA A 333 14.44 4.44 0.75
C ALA A 333 15.83 5.12 0.80
N GLU A 334 16.28 5.72 -0.30
CA GLU A 334 17.54 6.47 -0.36
C GLU A 334 17.54 7.73 0.52
N ALA A 335 16.38 8.39 0.63
CA ALA A 335 16.25 9.65 1.36
C ALA A 335 15.85 9.48 2.85
N ALA A 336 15.49 8.27 3.27
CA ALA A 336 15.06 7.95 4.63
C ALA A 336 16.16 7.32 5.47
N ASP A 337 16.13 7.49 6.79
CA ASP A 337 16.98 6.77 7.73
C ASP A 337 16.48 5.34 7.97
N VAL A 338 15.16 5.16 7.94
CA VAL A 338 14.46 3.88 8.00
C VAL A 338 13.26 3.91 7.07
N THR A 339 12.99 2.81 6.37
CA THR A 339 11.80 2.66 5.52
C THR A 339 10.83 1.66 6.15
N LEU A 340 9.58 2.08 6.28
CA LEU A 340 8.47 1.29 6.80
C LEU A 340 7.63 0.78 5.64
N VAL A 341 7.59 -0.53 5.42
CA VAL A 341 6.71 -1.17 4.44
C VAL A 341 5.43 -1.59 5.15
N LEU A 342 4.30 -1.05 4.71
CA LEU A 342 3.00 -1.35 5.30
C LEU A 342 2.37 -2.54 4.58
N GLY A 343 2.15 -3.64 5.29
CA GLY A 343 1.56 -4.87 4.76
C GLY A 343 1.75 -6.06 5.70
N ALA A 344 0.97 -7.12 5.50
CA ALA A 344 1.06 -8.33 6.31
C ALA A 344 2.39 -9.08 6.09
N ALA A 345 2.77 -9.93 7.03
CA ALA A 345 4.03 -10.67 6.98
C ALA A 345 4.10 -11.66 5.80
N ASP A 346 2.95 -12.21 5.42
CA ASP A 346 2.78 -13.18 4.32
C ASP A 346 2.38 -12.54 2.99
N ASP A 347 2.32 -11.20 2.93
CA ASP A 347 1.97 -10.47 1.71
C ASP A 347 3.14 -10.44 0.71
N PRO A 348 2.99 -11.07 -0.48
CA PRO A 348 4.03 -11.09 -1.50
C PRO A 348 4.38 -9.70 -2.06
N ASP A 349 3.40 -8.78 -2.16
CA ASP A 349 3.63 -7.41 -2.62
C ASP A 349 4.48 -6.64 -1.59
N ALA A 350 4.16 -6.77 -0.30
CA ALA A 350 4.97 -6.17 0.77
C ALA A 350 6.40 -6.75 0.79
N GLY A 351 6.56 -8.07 0.57
CA GLY A 351 7.87 -8.71 0.46
C GLY A 351 8.72 -8.17 -0.67
N HIS A 352 8.10 -7.94 -1.83
CA HIS A 352 8.78 -7.34 -2.97
C HIS A 352 9.20 -5.89 -2.71
N LEU A 353 8.30 -5.07 -2.14
CA LEU A 353 8.60 -3.68 -1.80
C LEU A 353 9.70 -3.57 -0.73
N GLU A 354 9.74 -4.53 0.21
CA GLU A 354 10.82 -4.62 1.20
C GLU A 354 12.17 -4.90 0.55
N ALA A 355 12.22 -5.85 -0.40
CA ALA A 355 13.44 -6.15 -1.16
C ALA A 355 13.89 -4.94 -2.00
N GLU A 356 12.95 -4.26 -2.65
CA GLU A 356 13.22 -3.07 -3.45
C GLU A 356 13.77 -1.92 -2.58
N ALA A 357 13.17 -1.68 -1.41
CA ALA A 357 13.64 -0.67 -0.46
C ALA A 357 15.01 -1.03 0.14
N ALA A 358 15.27 -2.32 0.38
CA ALA A 358 16.53 -2.80 0.96
C ALA A 358 17.72 -2.69 0.01
N ALA A 359 17.50 -2.62 -1.30
CA ALA A 359 18.56 -2.47 -2.30
C ALA A 359 19.42 -1.21 -2.07
N GLY A 360 18.87 -0.17 -1.41
CA GLY A 360 19.58 1.03 -0.98
C GLY A 360 20.51 0.85 0.25
N GLY A 361 20.55 -0.34 0.84
CA GLY A 361 21.42 -0.66 1.99
C GLY A 361 21.02 -0.03 3.33
N ARG A 362 19.84 0.60 3.41
CA ARG A 362 19.31 1.21 4.62
C ARG A 362 18.35 0.28 5.37
N ALA A 363 18.01 0.63 6.60
CA ALA A 363 17.10 -0.18 7.41
C ALA A 363 15.67 -0.18 6.82
N VAL A 364 15.13 -1.38 6.63
CA VAL A 364 13.73 -1.58 6.22
C VAL A 364 13.01 -2.38 7.29
N ARG A 365 11.76 -2.02 7.57
CA ARG A 365 10.91 -2.69 8.56
C ARG A 365 9.51 -2.87 8.01
N ARG A 366 8.92 -4.03 8.22
CA ARG A 366 7.54 -4.34 7.84
C ARG A 366 6.60 -4.12 9.01
N LEU A 367 5.40 -3.61 8.72
CA LEU A 367 4.35 -3.31 9.69
C LEU A 367 3.01 -3.84 9.17
N ALA A 368 2.36 -4.70 9.93
CA ALA A 368 0.98 -5.11 9.69
C ALA A 368 -0.02 -4.23 10.46
N ALA A 369 0.43 -3.61 11.54
CA ALA A 369 -0.33 -2.69 12.35
C ALA A 369 0.56 -1.52 12.84
N SER A 370 -0.03 -0.37 13.17
CA SER A 370 0.72 0.77 13.73
C SER A 370 1.45 0.39 15.02
N GLY A 371 0.88 -0.52 15.82
CA GLY A 371 1.48 -1.02 17.05
C GLY A 371 2.77 -1.83 16.87
N ASP A 372 3.11 -2.27 15.65
CA ASP A 372 4.37 -3.00 15.37
C ASP A 372 5.60 -2.08 15.44
N LEU A 373 5.40 -0.75 15.40
CA LEU A 373 6.46 0.22 15.58
C LEU A 373 7.09 0.08 16.98
N THR A 374 8.41 -0.07 17.00
CA THR A 374 9.18 -0.14 18.26
C THR A 374 9.98 1.14 18.50
N ALA A 375 10.24 1.44 19.77
CA ALA A 375 11.08 2.57 20.15
C ALA A 375 12.50 2.47 19.54
N ALA A 376 13.02 1.25 19.42
CA ALA A 376 14.35 0.99 18.86
C ALA A 376 14.45 1.40 17.39
N TRP A 377 13.39 1.21 16.60
CA TRP A 377 13.40 1.60 15.18
C TRP A 377 13.42 3.11 14.96
N LEU A 378 12.93 3.88 15.92
CA LEU A 378 12.80 5.33 15.84
C LEU A 378 13.95 6.09 16.52
N THR A 379 14.86 5.36 17.21
CA THR A 379 15.99 5.98 17.92
C THR A 379 16.97 6.57 16.90
N GLY A 380 17.25 7.87 17.04
CA GLY A 380 18.17 8.59 16.15
C GLY A 380 17.58 8.93 14.76
N VAL A 381 16.38 8.48 14.44
CA VAL A 381 15.74 8.64 13.12
C VAL A 381 15.13 10.03 12.97
N ASN A 382 15.46 10.74 11.89
CA ASN A 382 14.93 12.05 11.52
C ASN A 382 14.08 12.01 10.23
N ALA A 383 14.36 11.05 9.34
CA ALA A 383 13.61 10.84 8.11
C ALA A 383 13.07 9.41 8.05
N ILE A 384 11.77 9.29 7.89
CA ILE A 384 11.08 7.99 7.80
C ILE A 384 10.47 7.86 6.41
N GLY A 385 10.83 6.80 5.69
CA GLY A 385 10.15 6.38 4.48
C GLY A 385 8.93 5.54 4.81
N VAL A 386 7.83 5.71 4.07
CA VAL A 386 6.63 4.88 4.21
C VAL A 386 6.20 4.39 2.84
N VAL A 387 6.04 3.08 2.72
CA VAL A 387 5.71 2.39 1.47
C VAL A 387 4.51 1.48 1.71
N PRO A 388 3.28 1.89 1.34
CA PRO A 388 2.11 1.04 1.48
C PRO A 388 2.11 -0.09 0.44
N ALA A 389 1.89 -1.34 0.85
CA ALA A 389 1.58 -2.44 -0.07
C ALA A 389 0.14 -2.32 -0.60
N ARG A 390 -0.17 -2.98 -1.73
CA ARG A 390 -1.51 -2.96 -2.34
C ARG A 390 -2.56 -3.60 -1.44
N SER A 391 -2.18 -4.63 -0.71
CA SER A 391 -3.03 -5.35 0.25
C SER A 391 -3.14 -4.65 1.60
N ALA A 392 -2.33 -3.63 1.87
CA ALA A 392 -2.38 -2.90 3.14
C ALA A 392 -3.77 -2.30 3.37
N PRO A 393 -4.36 -2.46 4.57
CA PRO A 393 -5.60 -1.79 4.91
C PRO A 393 -5.47 -0.28 4.71
N GLY A 394 -6.48 0.35 4.08
CA GLY A 394 -6.45 1.79 3.80
C GLY A 394 -6.32 2.66 5.05
N ALA A 395 -6.79 2.17 6.20
CA ALA A 395 -6.64 2.83 7.49
C ALA A 395 -5.22 2.76 8.08
N LEU A 396 -4.36 1.84 7.62
CA LEU A 396 -3.04 1.60 8.25
C LEU A 396 -2.10 2.79 8.07
N LEU A 397 -2.03 3.38 6.88
CA LEU A 397 -1.20 4.56 6.64
C LEU A 397 -1.63 5.74 7.54
N PRO A 398 -2.92 6.17 7.57
CA PRO A 398 -3.37 7.19 8.52
C PRO A 398 -3.03 6.88 9.97
N GLN A 399 -3.23 5.64 10.43
CA GLN A 399 -2.90 5.23 11.81
C GLN A 399 -1.40 5.36 12.12
N VAL A 400 -0.53 5.01 11.19
CA VAL A 400 0.93 5.18 11.34
C VAL A 400 1.30 6.66 11.37
N LEU A 401 0.68 7.49 10.50
CA LEU A 401 0.90 8.93 10.49
C LEU A 401 0.48 9.57 11.82
N ASP A 402 -0.71 9.25 12.31
CA ASP A 402 -1.23 9.78 13.57
C ASP A 402 -0.35 9.37 14.75
N ALA A 403 0.04 8.09 14.81
CA ALA A 403 0.90 7.58 15.87
C ALA A 403 2.27 8.29 15.89
N LEU A 404 2.88 8.50 14.72
CA LEU A 404 4.14 9.23 14.60
C LEU A 404 3.99 10.73 14.91
N ALA A 405 2.84 11.35 14.56
CA ALA A 405 2.53 12.73 14.94
C ALA A 405 2.46 12.90 16.47
N GLY A 406 2.02 11.87 17.19
CA GLY A 406 2.09 11.85 18.67
C GLY A 406 3.51 11.86 19.24
N LEU A 407 4.54 11.62 18.42
CA LEU A 407 5.96 11.64 18.80
C LEU A 407 6.71 12.90 18.33
N GLY A 408 6.00 13.92 17.90
CA GLY A 408 6.55 15.21 17.47
C GLY A 408 6.05 15.64 16.10
N PRO A 409 6.30 16.89 15.70
CA PRO A 409 5.84 17.42 14.42
C PRO A 409 6.34 16.62 13.24
N LEU A 410 5.43 16.33 12.32
CA LEU A 410 5.73 15.67 11.05
C LEU A 410 5.66 16.67 9.89
N SER A 411 6.64 16.60 9.01
CA SER A 411 6.56 17.17 7.67
C SER A 411 6.37 16.00 6.70
N VAL A 412 5.18 15.87 6.11
CA VAL A 412 4.84 14.79 5.20
C VAL A 412 5.06 15.25 3.76
N THR A 413 5.81 14.47 2.99
CA THR A 413 6.06 14.70 1.56
C THR A 413 5.74 13.42 0.80
N HIS A 414 4.94 13.53 -0.25
CA HIS A 414 4.70 12.43 -1.18
C HIS A 414 5.74 12.46 -2.29
N ARG A 415 6.40 11.31 -2.49
CA ARG A 415 7.41 11.11 -3.54
C ARG A 415 6.81 10.35 -4.71
N GLU A 416 6.54 11.06 -5.80
CA GLU A 416 6.11 10.48 -7.06
C GLU A 416 7.29 10.47 -8.04
N VAL A 417 7.52 9.34 -8.70
CA VAL A 417 8.51 9.21 -9.77
C VAL A 417 7.81 8.76 -11.03
N ARG A 418 8.08 9.43 -12.14
CA ARG A 418 7.56 9.08 -13.46
C ARG A 418 8.72 8.75 -14.38
N THR A 419 8.76 7.53 -14.87
CA THR A 419 9.84 6.99 -15.69
C THR A 419 9.47 6.84 -17.17
N GLY A 420 8.17 6.93 -17.51
CA GLY A 420 7.65 6.80 -18.86
C GLY A 420 7.95 7.99 -19.79
N PRO A 421 7.71 7.85 -21.09
CA PRO A 421 7.87 8.93 -22.05
C PRO A 421 6.95 10.10 -21.66
N ARG A 422 7.49 11.31 -21.71
CA ARG A 422 6.71 12.51 -21.42
C ARG A 422 5.72 12.78 -22.57
N PRO A 423 4.43 13.01 -22.29
CA PRO A 423 3.52 13.53 -23.31
C PRO A 423 4.06 14.87 -23.83
N GLY A 424 4.48 14.94 -25.09
CA GLY A 424 4.94 16.17 -25.73
C GLY A 424 6.44 16.26 -26.05
N ALA A 425 7.25 15.22 -25.88
CA ALA A 425 8.60 15.18 -26.43
C ALA A 425 8.53 14.77 -27.90
N ASP A 426 8.57 15.75 -28.77
CA ASP A 426 8.46 15.58 -30.21
C ASP A 426 9.50 14.59 -30.79
N GLY A 427 9.02 13.55 -31.44
CA GLY A 427 9.47 13.08 -32.75
C GLY A 427 10.87 12.51 -32.95
N ALA A 428 11.61 12.07 -31.92
CA ALA A 428 12.81 11.26 -32.13
C ALA A 428 12.77 10.06 -31.20
N GLY A 429 12.33 8.91 -31.73
CA GLY A 429 12.38 7.65 -31.02
C GLY A 429 13.81 7.33 -30.58
N PRO A 430 14.11 7.18 -29.27
CA PRO A 430 15.40 6.70 -28.86
C PRO A 430 15.52 5.22 -29.17
N GLY A 431 16.58 4.87 -29.85
CA GLY A 431 17.03 3.48 -29.83
C GLY A 431 17.21 3.05 -28.36
N PHE A 432 17.09 1.76 -28.07
CA PHE A 432 17.22 1.14 -26.74
C PHE A 432 18.59 1.38 -26.07
N SER A 433 19.05 2.59 -25.99
CA SER A 433 20.25 2.99 -25.27
C SER A 433 19.85 3.99 -24.19
N ALA A 434 19.95 3.53 -22.95
CA ALA A 434 19.76 4.26 -21.69
C ALA A 434 18.34 4.82 -21.46
N LEU A 435 17.64 4.21 -20.51
CA LEU A 435 16.45 4.81 -19.89
C LEU A 435 16.85 6.16 -19.26
N PRO A 436 16.18 7.28 -19.57
CA PRO A 436 16.47 8.55 -18.92
C PRO A 436 16.16 8.44 -17.43
N GLY A 437 17.05 8.95 -16.60
CA GLY A 437 16.84 9.03 -15.16
C GLY A 437 15.48 9.68 -14.85
N GLY A 438 14.68 9.01 -14.01
CA GLY A 438 13.34 9.47 -13.62
C GLY A 438 13.40 10.84 -12.94
N ALA A 439 12.43 11.70 -13.25
CA ALA A 439 12.26 12.96 -12.53
C ALA A 439 11.53 12.70 -11.21
N VAL A 440 12.13 13.11 -10.09
CA VAL A 440 11.47 13.10 -8.77
C VAL A 440 10.67 14.39 -8.64
N VAL A 441 9.39 14.27 -8.33
CA VAL A 441 8.50 15.39 -8.05
C VAL A 441 8.08 15.33 -6.59
N ASP A 442 8.37 16.42 -5.85
CA ASP A 442 7.87 16.60 -4.48
C ASP A 442 6.53 17.35 -4.56
N ALA A 443 5.48 16.79 -4.01
CA ALA A 443 4.14 17.34 -3.94
C ALA A 443 3.73 17.71 -2.51
#